data_eaa22f009551152048dd8d8c794f2041
#
_entry.id   eaa22f009551152048dd8d8c794f2041
#
_cell.length_a   1.000
_cell.length_b   1.000
_cell.length_c   1.000
_cell.angle_alpha   90.00
_cell.angle_beta   90.00
_cell.angle_gamma   90.00
#
_symmetry.space_group_name_H-M   'P 1'
#
loop_
_entity.id
_entity.type
_entity.pdbx_description
1 polymer ?
#
loop_
_entity_poly.entity_id
_entity_poly.type
_entity_poly.pdbx_seq_one_letter_code
_entity_poly.pdbx_strand_id
1 'polypeptide(L)'
;MSRRLVALSTVATALDAERIATALVERGLAACVNVVPGVVSIYRWKGAVERDLELLLVIKTRADRFEALREALVSLHPYEVPELIALPVEAGHLPYLAWLDEATGEGRG
;
A
#
# COMPACT_ATOMS: atom_id res chain seq x y z
N MET A 1 -6.69 19.02 -7.85
CA MET A 1 -5.65 18.23 -7.18
C MET A 1 -6.26 17.08 -6.42
N SER A 2 -5.64 15.95 -6.50
CA SER A 2 -6.14 14.76 -5.81
C SER A 2 -5.72 14.80 -4.35
N ARG A 3 -6.56 14.23 -3.48
CA ARG A 3 -6.18 14.04 -2.08
C ARG A 3 -5.09 12.97 -2.00
N ARG A 4 -4.27 13.07 -0.95
CA ARG A 4 -3.24 12.06 -0.69
C ARG A 4 -3.78 11.07 0.30
N LEU A 5 -3.33 9.82 0.16
CA LEU A 5 -3.81 8.71 0.96
C LEU A 5 -2.64 7.94 1.53
N VAL A 6 -2.85 7.38 2.71
CA VAL A 6 -2.01 6.33 3.26
C VAL A 6 -2.82 5.04 3.18
N ALA A 7 -2.34 4.09 2.41
CA ALA A 7 -3.02 2.81 2.29
C ALA A 7 -2.25 1.75 3.07
N LEU A 8 -2.99 0.77 3.59
CA LEU A 8 -2.42 -0.29 4.40
C LEU A 8 -2.75 -1.64 3.79
N SER A 9 -1.76 -2.53 3.78
CA SER A 9 -1.92 -3.92 3.39
C SER A 9 -0.97 -4.77 4.22
N THR A 10 -1.20 -6.07 4.24
CA THR A 10 -0.31 -6.99 4.96
C THR A 10 0.06 -8.14 4.05
N VAL A 11 1.27 -8.69 4.26
CA VAL A 11 1.77 -9.84 3.50
C VAL A 11 2.50 -10.77 4.44
N ALA A 12 2.66 -12.03 4.03
CA ALA A 12 3.23 -13.06 4.89
C ALA A 12 4.75 -13.11 4.87
N THR A 13 5.40 -12.67 3.80
CA THR A 13 6.84 -12.82 3.65
C THR A 13 7.51 -11.52 3.22
N ALA A 14 8.78 -11.38 3.60
CA ALA A 14 9.56 -10.22 3.17
C ALA A 14 9.72 -10.19 1.65
N LEU A 15 9.84 -11.34 1.03
CA LEU A 15 9.99 -11.42 -0.43
C LEU A 15 8.77 -10.84 -1.13
N ASP A 16 7.57 -11.24 -0.71
CA ASP A 16 6.33 -10.71 -1.28
C ASP A 16 6.19 -9.22 -0.99
N ALA A 17 6.57 -8.79 0.22
CA ALA A 17 6.49 -7.38 0.58
C ALA A 17 7.34 -6.52 -0.36
N GLU A 18 8.59 -6.94 -0.59
CA GLU A 18 9.49 -6.16 -1.45
C GLU A 18 9.06 -6.22 -2.90
N ARG A 19 8.59 -7.36 -3.36
CA ARG A 19 8.12 -7.53 -4.72
C ARG A 19 6.93 -6.61 -5.02
N ILE A 20 5.95 -6.61 -4.14
CA ILE A 20 4.76 -5.79 -4.31
C ILE A 20 5.10 -4.31 -4.18
N ALA A 21 5.87 -3.95 -3.14
CA ALA A 21 6.25 -2.56 -2.91
C ALA A 21 7.02 -1.99 -4.09
N THR A 22 7.99 -2.75 -4.61
CA THR A 22 8.79 -2.30 -5.74
C THR A 22 7.93 -2.10 -6.98
N ALA A 23 7.03 -3.05 -7.26
CA ALA A 23 6.16 -2.93 -8.42
C ALA A 23 5.26 -1.70 -8.35
N LEU A 24 4.70 -1.41 -7.18
CA LEU A 24 3.82 -0.25 -7.02
C LEU A 24 4.57 1.06 -7.24
N VAL A 25 5.78 1.15 -6.71
CA VAL A 25 6.60 2.36 -6.85
C VAL A 25 7.07 2.50 -8.29
N GLU A 26 7.56 1.42 -8.91
CA GLU A 26 8.04 1.47 -10.29
C GLU A 26 6.96 1.89 -11.27
N ARG A 27 5.72 1.51 -11.00
CA ARG A 27 4.59 1.85 -11.87
C ARG A 27 4.01 3.22 -11.59
N GLY A 28 4.57 3.96 -10.63
CA GLY A 28 4.05 5.27 -10.25
C GLY A 28 2.71 5.23 -9.55
N LEU A 29 2.33 4.08 -9.02
CA LEU A 29 1.07 3.92 -8.30
C LEU A 29 1.23 4.27 -6.83
N ALA A 30 2.44 4.25 -6.32
CA ALA A 30 2.76 4.67 -4.97
C ALA A 30 4.04 5.49 -5.02
N ALA A 31 4.10 6.55 -4.21
CA ALA A 31 5.32 7.34 -4.09
C ALA A 31 6.33 6.61 -3.21
N CYS A 32 5.84 5.90 -2.22
CA CYS A 32 6.67 5.27 -1.22
C CYS A 32 5.89 4.13 -0.58
N VAL A 33 6.57 3.03 -0.28
CA VAL A 33 5.99 1.95 0.50
C VAL A 33 6.98 1.62 1.61
N ASN A 34 6.54 1.75 2.86
CA ASN A 34 7.33 1.29 3.99
C ASN A 34 6.92 -0.13 4.32
N VAL A 35 7.91 -0.98 4.54
CA VAL A 35 7.70 -2.38 4.90
C VAL A 35 8.04 -2.52 6.38
N VAL A 36 7.05 -2.87 7.19
CA VAL A 36 7.21 -2.98 8.65
C VAL A 36 7.12 -4.46 9.02
N PRO A 37 8.23 -5.09 9.42
CA PRO A 37 8.19 -6.51 9.80
C PRO A 37 7.69 -6.69 11.22
N GLY A 38 7.41 -7.95 11.59
CA GLY A 38 7.13 -8.30 12.97
C GLY A 38 5.71 -7.97 13.42
N VAL A 39 4.77 -7.90 12.50
CA VAL A 39 3.38 -7.63 12.83
C VAL A 39 2.68 -8.94 13.17
N VAL A 40 2.01 -8.96 14.33
CA VAL A 40 1.18 -10.10 14.72
C VAL A 40 -0.25 -9.74 14.37
N SER A 41 -0.85 -10.49 13.46
CA SER A 41 -2.22 -10.22 13.02
C SER A 41 -3.15 -11.29 13.62
N ILE A 42 -4.21 -10.83 14.25
CA ILE A 42 -5.21 -11.71 14.84
C ILE A 42 -6.54 -11.34 14.19
N TYR A 43 -7.17 -12.30 13.54
CA TYR A 43 -8.32 -12.00 12.70
C TYR A 43 -9.25 -13.21 12.60
N ARG A 44 -10.46 -12.97 12.14
CA ARG A 44 -11.42 -14.05 11.92
C ARG A 44 -11.42 -14.43 10.45
N TRP A 45 -11.28 -15.71 10.20
CA TRP A 45 -11.29 -16.25 8.84
C TRP A 45 -12.06 -17.56 8.83
N LYS A 46 -13.11 -17.63 8.02
CA LYS A 46 -13.95 -18.82 7.84
C LYS A 46 -14.39 -19.40 9.17
N GLY A 47 -14.85 -18.53 10.06
CA GLY A 47 -15.42 -18.93 11.35
C GLY A 47 -14.43 -19.18 12.46
N ALA A 48 -13.13 -19.09 12.20
CA ALA A 48 -12.10 -19.33 13.20
C ALA A 48 -11.28 -18.07 13.45
N VAL A 49 -10.73 -17.98 14.66
CA VAL A 49 -9.79 -16.92 15.00
C VAL A 49 -8.39 -17.41 14.64
N GLU A 50 -7.72 -16.66 13.77
CA GLU A 50 -6.38 -17.00 13.30
C GLU A 50 -5.35 -16.03 13.86
N ARG A 51 -4.10 -16.47 13.93
CA ARG A 51 -2.99 -15.65 14.38
C ARG A 51 -1.81 -15.92 13.46
N ASP A 52 -1.34 -14.87 12.79
CA ASP A 52 -0.23 -15.01 11.84
C ASP A 52 0.78 -13.89 12.05
N LEU A 53 2.03 -14.19 11.71
CA LEU A 53 3.05 -13.16 11.61
C LEU A 53 3.02 -12.59 10.20
N GLU A 54 3.02 -11.27 10.11
CA GLU A 54 2.93 -10.60 8.83
C GLU A 54 3.85 -9.40 8.78
N LEU A 55 4.00 -8.83 7.59
CA LEU A 55 4.64 -7.55 7.40
C LEU A 55 3.58 -6.56 6.95
N LEU A 56 3.65 -5.33 7.48
CA LEU A 56 2.70 -4.29 7.14
C LEU A 56 3.30 -3.41 6.04
N LEU A 57 2.53 -3.18 5.00
CA LEU A 57 2.88 -2.22 3.95
C LEU A 57 2.16 -0.93 4.24
N VAL A 58 2.92 0.16 4.38
CA VAL A 58 2.39 1.50 4.55
C VAL A 58 2.66 2.24 3.26
N ILE A 59 1.61 2.49 2.50
CA ILE A 59 1.70 2.91 1.10
C ILE A 59 1.25 4.36 0.99
N LYS A 60 2.09 5.23 0.41
CA LYS A 60 1.74 6.64 0.23
C LYS A 60 1.40 6.86 -1.23
N THR A 61 0.19 7.36 -1.49
CA THR A 61 -0.30 7.54 -2.84
C THR A 61 -1.30 8.71 -2.90
N ARG A 62 -1.92 8.89 -4.06
CA ARG A 62 -2.98 9.89 -4.25
C ARG A 62 -4.29 9.16 -4.50
N ALA A 63 -5.38 9.85 -4.20
CA ALA A 63 -6.71 9.28 -4.36
C ALA A 63 -6.98 8.91 -5.82
N ASP A 64 -6.48 9.70 -6.78
CA ASP A 64 -6.72 9.42 -8.20
C ASP A 64 -5.86 8.28 -8.73
N ARG A 65 -4.94 7.75 -7.93
CA ARG A 65 -4.17 6.54 -8.28
C ARG A 65 -4.67 5.30 -7.55
N PHE A 66 -5.58 5.49 -6.61
CA PHE A 66 -5.94 4.38 -5.71
C PHE A 66 -6.54 3.19 -6.45
N GLU A 67 -7.42 3.43 -7.42
CA GLU A 67 -8.08 2.32 -8.12
C GLU A 67 -7.06 1.49 -8.91
N ALA A 68 -6.13 2.16 -9.60
CA ALA A 68 -5.08 1.45 -10.33
C ALA A 68 -4.15 0.72 -9.36
N LEU A 69 -3.87 1.33 -8.21
CA LEU A 69 -3.06 0.69 -7.17
C LEU A 69 -3.76 -0.56 -6.65
N ARG A 70 -5.06 -0.47 -6.38
CA ARG A 70 -5.84 -1.59 -5.89
C ARG A 70 -5.78 -2.76 -6.88
N GLU A 71 -5.98 -2.48 -8.15
CA GLU A 71 -5.95 -3.54 -9.17
C GLU A 71 -4.58 -4.20 -9.23
N ALA A 72 -3.53 -3.41 -9.18
CA ALA A 72 -2.17 -3.95 -9.25
C ALA A 72 -1.86 -4.77 -7.99
N LEU A 73 -2.21 -4.25 -6.83
CA LEU A 73 -1.92 -4.94 -5.57
C LEU A 73 -2.66 -6.28 -5.51
N VAL A 74 -3.95 -6.28 -5.85
CA VAL A 74 -4.74 -7.51 -5.80
C VAL A 74 -4.16 -8.55 -6.77
N SER A 75 -3.73 -8.12 -7.95
CA SER A 75 -3.17 -9.02 -8.93
C SER A 75 -1.81 -9.60 -8.49
N LEU A 76 -1.03 -8.85 -7.72
CA LEU A 76 0.29 -9.27 -7.27
C LEU A 76 0.27 -10.03 -5.95
N HIS A 77 -0.80 -9.89 -5.18
CA HIS A 77 -0.86 -10.41 -3.83
C HIS A 77 -1.22 -11.90 -3.84
N PRO A 78 -0.53 -12.71 -3.02
CA PRO A 78 -0.81 -14.16 -3.01
C PRO A 78 -2.05 -14.57 -2.23
N TYR A 79 -2.64 -13.67 -1.41
CA TYR A 79 -3.81 -14.02 -0.62
C TYR A 79 -5.06 -14.07 -1.48
N GLU A 80 -6.00 -14.92 -1.07
CA GLU A 80 -7.31 -14.99 -1.71
C GLU A 80 -8.06 -13.65 -1.58
N VAL A 81 -8.02 -13.06 -0.38
CA VAL A 81 -8.65 -11.77 -0.09
C VAL A 81 -7.63 -10.89 0.61
N PRO A 82 -6.83 -10.12 -0.15
CA PRO A 82 -5.83 -9.27 0.49
C PRO A 82 -6.46 -8.06 1.16
N GLU A 83 -5.85 -7.62 2.23
CA GLU A 83 -6.24 -6.37 2.87
C GLU A 83 -5.80 -5.19 2.00
N LEU A 84 -6.68 -4.22 1.84
CA LEU A 84 -6.29 -2.92 1.31
C LEU A 84 -7.31 -1.91 1.79
N ILE A 85 -6.87 -1.01 2.65
CA ILE A 85 -7.69 0.10 3.14
C ILE A 85 -6.87 1.36 2.99
N ALA A 86 -7.54 2.51 2.96
CA ALA A 86 -6.86 3.78 2.79
C ALA A 86 -7.45 4.83 3.71
N LEU A 87 -6.57 5.70 4.21
CA LEU A 87 -6.91 6.80 5.09
C LEU A 87 -6.47 8.10 4.42
N PRO A 88 -7.27 9.17 4.53
CA PRO A 88 -6.85 10.44 3.95
C PRO A 88 -5.72 11.07 4.75
N VAL A 89 -4.79 11.72 4.06
CA VAL A 89 -3.74 12.52 4.67
C VAL A 89 -4.32 13.91 4.85
N GLU A 90 -4.57 14.31 6.10
CA GLU A 90 -5.21 15.58 6.37
C GLU A 90 -4.23 16.74 6.29
N ALA A 91 -2.99 16.53 6.74
CA ALA A 91 -1.97 17.59 6.76
C ALA A 91 -0.60 16.95 6.60
N GLY A 92 0.35 17.73 6.11
CA GLY A 92 1.71 17.24 5.96
C GLY A 92 2.66 18.38 5.62
N HIS A 93 3.95 18.05 5.57
CA HIS A 93 5.01 18.99 5.19
C HIS A 93 4.89 19.21 3.70
N LEU A 94 4.70 20.46 3.29
CA LEU A 94 4.38 20.78 1.90
C LEU A 94 5.40 20.26 0.89
N PRO A 95 6.71 20.39 1.12
CA PRO A 95 7.67 19.82 0.16
C PRO A 95 7.56 18.31 0.01
N TYR A 96 7.25 17.61 1.10
CA TYR A 96 7.05 16.16 1.02
C TYR A 96 5.80 15.83 0.22
N LEU A 97 4.72 16.56 0.45
CA LEU A 97 3.47 16.33 -0.28
C LEU A 97 3.65 16.61 -1.77
N ALA A 98 4.43 17.64 -2.12
CA ALA A 98 4.73 17.94 -3.51
C ALA A 98 5.53 16.81 -4.15
N TRP A 99 6.49 16.26 -3.42
CA TRP A 99 7.26 15.12 -3.92
C TRP A 99 6.36 13.90 -4.13
N LEU A 100 5.44 13.66 -3.19
CA LEU A 100 4.50 12.54 -3.30
C LEU A 100 3.66 12.68 -4.57
N ASP A 101 3.16 13.89 -4.83
CA ASP A 101 2.36 14.15 -6.03
C ASP A 101 3.17 13.92 -7.29
N GLU A 102 4.41 14.40 -7.30
CA GLU A 102 5.28 14.26 -8.47
C GLU A 102 5.60 12.79 -8.74
N ALA A 103 5.88 12.04 -7.69
CA ALA A 103 6.25 10.63 -7.82
C ALA A 103 5.09 9.76 -8.33
N THR A 104 3.86 10.21 -8.15
CA THR A 104 2.67 9.49 -8.61
C THR A 104 1.88 10.26 -9.65
N GLY A 105 2.43 11.37 -10.13
CA GLY A 105 1.68 12.28 -10.99
C GLY A 105 1.61 11.84 -12.42
N GLU A 106 0.80 12.58 -13.18
CA GLU A 106 0.69 12.40 -14.61
C GLU A 106 2.00 12.74 -15.27
N GLY A 107 2.27 12.13 -16.38
CA GLY A 107 3.51 12.35 -17.07
C GLY A 107 4.65 11.51 -16.54
N ARG A 108 4.39 10.74 -15.56
CA ARG A 108 5.34 9.75 -15.11
C ARG A 108 5.19 8.53 -15.98
N GLY A 109 5.27 8.52 -17.00
CA GLY A 109 5.14 7.56 -18.07
C GLY A 109 5.29 6.12 -17.72
#